data_84f69f91ccf23e20150cd9e5f1f474f5
#
_entry.id   84f69f91ccf23e20150cd9e5f1f474f5
#
_cell.length_a   1.000
_cell.length_b   1.000
_cell.length_c   1.000
_cell.angle_alpha   90.00
_cell.angle_beta   90.00
_cell.angle_gamma   90.00
#
_symmetry.space_group_name_H-M   'P 1'
#
loop_
_entity.id
_entity.type
_entity.pdbx_description
1 polymer ?
#
loop_
_entity_poly.entity_id
_entity_poly.type
_entity_poly.pdbx_seq_one_letter_code
_entity_poly.pdbx_strand_id
1 'polypeptide(L)'
;MRATILTALMSAAFAVQAADLTVTVLDRSGKPLPDAVVLVDSGVQGTRPAPVLEATIAQEKLRFVPAVTVVGLGAKVSFSNLDSWDHHVILGLMGAGGVYLDPGQNTQFRLAGRVAGKAPAVDSKVLSQPGPYLLGCHIHGSMRGHVFVADTPWAKLGGEDGKVVLQGLPEGPARVRIWHADQLVDGAPVAVQVTAGGSAVSVPTQISPARKKRPAGDPYFGG
;
A
#
# COMPACT_ATOMS: atom_id res chain seq x y z
N MET A 1 14.88 68.48 11.06
CA MET A 1 14.05 67.53 10.34
C MET A 1 14.86 66.24 10.19
N ARG A 2 14.52 65.15 10.90
CA ARG A 2 15.19 63.85 10.82
C ARG A 2 14.32 62.93 9.94
N ALA A 3 14.84 62.56 8.77
CA ALA A 3 14.18 61.60 7.86
C ALA A 3 14.44 60.18 8.34
N THR A 4 13.38 59.50 8.74
CA THR A 4 13.44 58.05 9.09
C THR A 4 13.26 57.23 7.81
N ILE A 5 14.31 56.55 7.38
CA ILE A 5 14.26 55.64 6.24
C ILE A 5 13.69 54.32 6.76
N LEU A 6 12.48 53.98 6.30
CA LEU A 6 11.82 52.72 6.59
C LEU A 6 12.30 51.68 5.54
N THR A 7 13.19 50.78 5.93
CA THR A 7 13.66 49.67 5.08
C THR A 7 12.60 48.56 5.12
N ALA A 8 11.84 48.40 4.04
CA ALA A 8 10.91 47.25 3.88
C ALA A 8 11.71 45.99 3.53
N LEU A 9 11.75 45.04 4.45
CA LEU A 9 12.22 43.66 4.16
C LEU A 9 11.16 42.97 3.31
N MET A 10 11.43 42.77 2.03
CA MET A 10 10.66 41.90 1.17
C MET A 10 11.04 40.45 1.48
N SER A 11 10.19 39.71 2.20
CA SER A 11 10.29 38.27 2.37
C SER A 11 9.90 37.60 1.05
N ALA A 12 10.87 37.09 0.30
CA ALA A 12 10.61 36.25 -0.86
C ALA A 12 10.06 34.87 -0.37
N ALA A 13 8.76 34.67 -0.54
CA ALA A 13 8.17 33.34 -0.37
C ALA A 13 8.64 32.49 -1.53
N PHE A 14 9.56 31.53 -1.29
CA PHE A 14 9.88 30.49 -2.25
C PHE A 14 8.67 29.57 -2.35
N ALA A 15 7.98 29.58 -3.49
CA ALA A 15 6.96 28.60 -3.81
C ALA A 15 7.66 27.23 -3.95
N VAL A 16 7.39 26.34 -3.02
CA VAL A 16 7.83 24.93 -3.16
C VAL A 16 7.06 24.33 -4.32
N GLN A 17 7.75 24.06 -5.41
CA GLN A 17 7.17 23.50 -6.60
C GLN A 17 6.91 22.01 -6.38
N ALA A 18 5.71 21.55 -6.74
CA ALA A 18 5.33 20.16 -6.66
C ALA A 18 5.85 19.42 -7.90
N ALA A 19 6.46 18.26 -7.70
CA ALA A 19 7.05 17.45 -8.75
C ALA A 19 6.61 15.99 -8.66
N ASP A 20 6.74 15.25 -9.75
CA ASP A 20 6.43 13.83 -9.80
C ASP A 20 7.68 12.99 -9.57
N LEU A 21 7.52 11.89 -8.82
CA LEU A 21 8.56 10.88 -8.65
C LEU A 21 8.08 9.55 -9.24
N THR A 22 8.79 9.06 -10.24
CA THR A 22 8.59 7.72 -10.79
C THR A 22 9.55 6.74 -10.12
N VAL A 23 8.99 5.74 -9.46
CA VAL A 23 9.76 4.66 -8.83
C VAL A 23 9.52 3.37 -9.59
N THR A 24 10.59 2.70 -10.04
CA THR A 24 10.52 1.35 -10.60
C THR A 24 11.11 0.38 -9.58
N VAL A 25 10.29 -0.53 -9.06
CA VAL A 25 10.73 -1.54 -8.11
C VAL A 25 11.15 -2.80 -8.85
N LEU A 26 12.34 -3.32 -8.52
CA LEU A 26 12.90 -4.50 -9.14
C LEU A 26 13.05 -5.63 -8.12
N ASP A 27 12.74 -6.85 -8.53
CA ASP A 27 12.96 -8.06 -7.76
C ASP A 27 14.46 -8.41 -7.65
N ARG A 28 14.79 -9.46 -6.92
CA ARG A 28 16.17 -9.94 -6.75
C ARG A 28 16.86 -10.28 -8.08
N SER A 29 16.12 -10.62 -9.13
CA SER A 29 16.65 -10.94 -10.45
C SER A 29 16.76 -9.73 -11.39
N GLY A 30 16.41 -8.53 -10.91
CA GLY A 30 16.41 -7.29 -11.69
C GLY A 30 15.17 -7.13 -12.59
N LYS A 31 14.13 -7.94 -12.41
CA LYS A 31 12.87 -7.81 -13.13
C LYS A 31 11.90 -6.89 -12.39
N PRO A 32 10.93 -6.28 -13.10
CA PRO A 32 9.87 -5.53 -12.44
C PRO A 32 9.17 -6.35 -11.34
N LEU A 33 8.98 -5.74 -10.16
CA LEU A 33 8.28 -6.35 -9.03
C LEU A 33 6.86 -5.77 -8.95
N PRO A 34 5.83 -6.49 -9.42
CA PRO A 34 4.44 -6.06 -9.30
C PRO A 34 3.98 -6.11 -7.85
N ASP A 35 2.88 -5.41 -7.55
CA ASP A 35 2.24 -5.40 -6.24
C ASP A 35 3.14 -4.88 -5.09
N ALA A 36 4.25 -4.22 -5.40
CA ALA A 36 5.06 -3.54 -4.40
C ALA A 36 4.37 -2.26 -3.91
N VAL A 37 4.32 -2.03 -2.62
CA VAL A 37 3.89 -0.76 -2.04
C VAL A 37 5.09 0.16 -1.94
N VAL A 38 4.99 1.31 -2.60
CA VAL A 38 6.01 2.36 -2.57
C VAL A 38 5.55 3.46 -1.65
N LEU A 39 6.37 3.81 -0.66
CA LEU A 39 6.14 4.91 0.27
C LEU A 39 7.27 5.93 0.12
N VAL A 40 6.92 7.22 0.19
CA VAL A 40 7.92 8.28 0.16
C VAL A 40 7.77 9.18 1.37
N ASP A 41 8.87 9.37 2.06
CA ASP A 41 9.01 10.34 3.14
C ASP A 41 9.75 11.55 2.59
N SER A 42 9.04 12.68 2.44
CA SER A 42 9.67 13.94 2.05
C SER A 42 10.37 14.58 3.25
N GLY A 43 11.61 14.98 3.05
CA GLY A 43 12.35 15.80 4.02
C GLY A 43 11.94 17.27 4.03
N VAL A 44 11.03 17.67 3.14
CA VAL A 44 10.60 19.06 2.95
C VAL A 44 9.11 19.19 3.24
N GLN A 45 8.74 20.32 3.88
CA GLN A 45 7.33 20.66 4.09
C GLN A 45 6.71 21.15 2.78
N GLY A 46 5.46 20.75 2.52
CA GLY A 46 4.72 21.12 1.32
C GLY A 46 3.28 20.63 1.37
N THR A 47 2.53 20.92 0.31
CA THR A 47 1.16 20.42 0.15
C THR A 47 1.19 18.88 0.07
N ARG A 48 0.35 18.25 0.85
CA ARG A 48 0.27 16.79 0.94
C ARG A 48 -1.02 16.30 0.28
N PRO A 49 -1.00 15.22 -0.52
CA PRO A 49 -2.22 14.60 -1.02
C PRO A 49 -3.08 14.09 0.12
N ALA A 50 -4.39 14.08 -0.10
CA ALA A 50 -5.31 13.49 0.86
C ALA A 50 -5.08 11.97 0.97
N PRO A 51 -5.05 11.40 2.18
CA PRO A 51 -4.92 9.96 2.35
C PRO A 51 -6.20 9.24 1.87
N VAL A 52 -6.05 7.99 1.44
CA VAL A 52 -7.18 7.11 1.13
C VAL A 52 -7.75 6.62 2.46
N LEU A 53 -8.93 7.10 2.86
CA LEU A 53 -9.54 6.79 4.15
C LEU A 53 -10.67 5.75 4.06
N GLU A 54 -11.03 5.30 2.86
CA GLU A 54 -12.02 4.26 2.65
C GLU A 54 -11.55 3.26 1.59
N ALA A 55 -11.79 1.98 1.84
CA ALA A 55 -11.52 0.92 0.87
C ALA A 55 -12.52 -0.23 1.05
N THR A 56 -12.73 -0.99 -0.01
CA THR A 56 -13.52 -2.23 0.02
C THR A 56 -12.70 -3.40 -0.47
N ILE A 57 -12.73 -4.50 0.26
CA ILE A 57 -12.10 -5.77 -0.09
C ILE A 57 -13.18 -6.83 -0.18
N ALA A 58 -13.39 -7.36 -1.37
CA ALA A 58 -14.33 -8.45 -1.59
C ALA A 58 -13.67 -9.81 -1.31
N GLN A 59 -14.48 -10.77 -0.89
CA GLN A 59 -14.13 -12.19 -0.87
C GLN A 59 -14.85 -12.83 -2.04
N GLU A 60 -14.10 -13.23 -3.04
CA GLU A 60 -14.61 -13.78 -4.28
C GLU A 60 -13.75 -14.94 -4.76
N LYS A 61 -14.35 -16.09 -5.04
CA LYS A 61 -13.67 -17.30 -5.50
C LYS A 61 -12.51 -17.70 -4.58
N LEU A 62 -12.77 -17.71 -3.27
CA LEU A 62 -11.79 -18.03 -2.23
C LEU A 62 -10.55 -17.12 -2.23
N ARG A 63 -10.70 -15.84 -2.60
CA ARG A 63 -9.63 -14.83 -2.61
C ARG A 63 -10.12 -13.53 -2.02
N PHE A 64 -9.22 -12.76 -1.44
CA PHE A 64 -9.41 -11.34 -1.17
C PHE A 64 -9.12 -10.54 -2.44
N VAL A 65 -10.04 -9.66 -2.84
CA VAL A 65 -9.97 -8.85 -4.07
C VAL A 65 -10.21 -7.38 -3.72
N PRO A 66 -9.23 -6.49 -3.93
CA PRO A 66 -7.86 -6.78 -4.38
C PRO A 66 -7.05 -7.55 -3.33
N ALA A 67 -5.98 -8.22 -3.78
CA ALA A 67 -5.11 -9.00 -2.89
C ALA A 67 -4.23 -8.11 -1.99
N VAL A 68 -3.88 -6.93 -2.46
CA VAL A 68 -3.17 -5.89 -1.71
C VAL A 68 -3.94 -4.58 -1.84
N THR A 69 -4.18 -3.92 -0.70
CA THR A 69 -4.86 -2.62 -0.62
C THR A 69 -4.00 -1.65 0.16
N VAL A 70 -3.82 -0.43 -0.33
CA VAL A 70 -3.08 0.64 0.37
C VAL A 70 -4.07 1.69 0.84
N VAL A 71 -4.02 2.02 2.14
CA VAL A 71 -4.89 3.03 2.77
C VAL A 71 -4.07 3.92 3.70
N GLY A 72 -4.63 5.06 4.06
CA GLY A 72 -4.05 5.93 5.08
C GLY A 72 -4.39 5.51 6.51
N LEU A 73 -3.68 6.09 7.46
CA LEU A 73 -3.94 5.87 8.89
C LEU A 73 -5.36 6.30 9.26
N GLY A 74 -6.07 5.46 10.01
CA GLY A 74 -7.45 5.68 10.41
C GLY A 74 -8.48 5.31 9.34
N ALA A 75 -8.09 4.68 8.24
CA ALA A 75 -8.99 4.29 7.18
C ALA A 75 -10.02 3.25 7.64
N LYS A 76 -11.25 3.40 7.15
CA LYS A 76 -12.32 2.40 7.25
C LYS A 76 -12.22 1.44 6.08
N VAL A 77 -11.91 0.18 6.36
CA VAL A 77 -11.90 -0.89 5.35
C VAL A 77 -13.14 -1.74 5.50
N SER A 78 -13.92 -1.86 4.43
CA SER A 78 -15.11 -2.68 4.33
C SER A 78 -14.79 -4.02 3.67
N PHE A 79 -15.30 -5.10 4.25
CA PHE A 79 -15.13 -6.46 3.76
C PHE A 79 -16.48 -6.99 3.32
N SER A 80 -16.60 -7.48 2.08
CA SER A 80 -17.85 -8.02 1.54
C SER A 80 -17.67 -9.45 1.08
N ASN A 81 -18.65 -10.33 1.35
CA ASN A 81 -18.61 -11.72 0.88
C ASN A 81 -19.47 -11.89 -0.38
N LEU A 82 -18.82 -12.17 -1.50
CA LEU A 82 -19.47 -12.42 -2.80
C LEU A 82 -19.59 -13.91 -3.12
N ASP A 83 -18.97 -14.79 -2.32
CA ASP A 83 -19.08 -16.24 -2.43
C ASP A 83 -20.38 -16.75 -1.79
N SER A 84 -20.86 -17.91 -2.19
CA SER A 84 -22.08 -18.55 -1.65
C SER A 84 -21.86 -19.25 -0.31
N TRP A 85 -20.63 -19.34 0.18
CA TRP A 85 -20.24 -19.94 1.46
C TRP A 85 -19.71 -18.89 2.43
N ASP A 86 -19.75 -19.24 3.71
CA ASP A 86 -19.28 -18.37 4.79
C ASP A 86 -17.76 -18.18 4.74
N HIS A 87 -17.32 -17.04 5.17
CA HIS A 87 -15.91 -16.77 5.49
C HIS A 87 -15.74 -16.33 6.94
N HIS A 88 -14.63 -16.74 7.56
CA HIS A 88 -14.23 -16.28 8.89
C HIS A 88 -12.90 -15.55 8.74
N VAL A 89 -12.97 -14.24 8.60
CA VAL A 89 -11.82 -13.37 8.35
C VAL A 89 -11.02 -13.18 9.62
N ILE A 90 -9.71 -13.25 9.47
CA ILE A 90 -8.71 -12.87 10.50
C ILE A 90 -7.95 -11.68 9.93
N LEU A 91 -7.90 -10.58 10.67
CA LEU A 91 -7.21 -9.35 10.34
C LEU A 91 -6.29 -8.98 11.49
N GLY A 92 -5.00 -8.89 11.23
CA GLY A 92 -4.02 -8.50 12.23
C GLY A 92 -2.75 -7.91 11.62
N LEU A 93 -1.98 -7.17 12.42
CA LEU A 93 -0.68 -6.67 11.99
C LEU A 93 0.23 -7.82 11.56
N MET A 94 0.93 -7.61 10.46
CA MET A 94 1.85 -8.58 9.90
C MET A 94 3.28 -8.30 10.39
N GLY A 95 3.91 -9.33 10.95
CA GLY A 95 5.32 -9.35 11.26
C GLY A 95 6.18 -9.88 10.11
N ALA A 96 7.46 -9.98 10.37
CA ALA A 96 8.43 -10.55 9.42
C ALA A 96 8.03 -11.97 9.00
N GLY A 97 8.32 -12.31 7.74
CA GLY A 97 8.00 -13.62 7.18
C GLY A 97 6.51 -13.88 6.91
N GLY A 98 5.67 -12.84 6.90
CA GLY A 98 4.26 -12.95 6.50
C GLY A 98 3.36 -13.66 7.51
N VAL A 99 3.67 -13.56 8.80
CA VAL A 99 2.89 -14.10 9.92
C VAL A 99 2.24 -12.97 10.71
N TYR A 100 1.23 -13.29 11.52
CA TYR A 100 0.65 -12.29 12.43
C TYR A 100 1.68 -11.91 13.51
N LEU A 101 1.84 -10.60 13.73
CA LEU A 101 2.78 -10.05 14.71
C LEU A 101 2.37 -10.45 16.14
N ASP A 102 1.08 -10.32 16.45
CA ASP A 102 0.48 -10.72 17.72
C ASP A 102 -0.86 -11.41 17.46
N PRO A 103 -0.90 -12.75 17.41
CA PRO A 103 -2.16 -13.47 17.14
C PRO A 103 -3.27 -13.20 18.15
N GLY A 104 -2.93 -12.83 19.41
CA GLY A 104 -3.89 -12.50 20.45
C GLY A 104 -4.62 -11.17 20.24
N GLN A 105 -4.06 -10.29 19.43
CA GLN A 105 -4.60 -8.97 19.09
C GLN A 105 -5.36 -8.95 17.76
N ASN A 106 -5.46 -10.10 17.06
CA ASN A 106 -6.13 -10.16 15.79
C ASN A 106 -7.65 -9.93 15.92
N THR A 107 -8.18 -9.12 15.04
CA THR A 107 -9.62 -8.97 14.87
C THR A 107 -10.16 -10.13 14.03
N GLN A 108 -11.25 -10.75 14.49
CA GLN A 108 -11.91 -11.86 13.78
C GLN A 108 -13.40 -11.55 13.59
N PHE A 109 -13.93 -11.89 12.41
CA PHE A 109 -15.35 -11.71 12.10
C PHE A 109 -15.82 -12.66 11.01
N ARG A 110 -17.11 -13.02 11.04
CA ARG A 110 -17.74 -13.89 10.04
C ARG A 110 -18.54 -13.07 9.05
N LEU A 111 -18.49 -13.48 7.80
CA LEU A 111 -19.33 -12.98 6.72
C LEU A 111 -20.08 -14.17 6.13
N ALA A 112 -21.41 -14.15 6.29
CA ALA A 112 -22.28 -15.18 5.75
C ALA A 112 -22.19 -15.25 4.23
N GLY A 113 -22.35 -16.45 3.69
CA GLY A 113 -22.38 -16.68 2.26
C GLY A 113 -23.48 -15.90 1.56
N ARG A 114 -23.22 -15.45 0.36
CA ARG A 114 -24.16 -14.67 -0.44
C ARG A 114 -25.38 -15.52 -0.82
N VAL A 115 -26.58 -15.01 -0.54
CA VAL A 115 -27.84 -15.58 -0.98
C VAL A 115 -28.29 -14.85 -2.24
N ALA A 116 -28.75 -15.61 -3.25
CA ALA A 116 -29.26 -14.99 -4.49
C ALA A 116 -30.39 -14.01 -4.21
N GLY A 117 -30.36 -12.83 -4.87
CA GLY A 117 -31.34 -11.76 -4.67
C GLY A 117 -31.17 -10.94 -3.39
N LYS A 118 -30.19 -11.24 -2.54
CA LYS A 118 -29.85 -10.45 -1.35
C LYS A 118 -28.53 -9.70 -1.51
N ALA A 119 -28.39 -8.58 -0.80
CA ALA A 119 -27.11 -7.90 -0.68
C ALA A 119 -26.08 -8.80 -0.01
N PRO A 120 -24.79 -8.70 -0.36
CA PRO A 120 -23.73 -9.45 0.30
C PRO A 120 -23.59 -9.07 1.76
N ALA A 121 -23.12 -9.99 2.60
CA ALA A 121 -22.74 -9.68 3.97
C ALA A 121 -21.51 -8.74 3.95
N VAL A 122 -21.55 -7.70 4.79
CA VAL A 122 -20.49 -6.69 4.90
C VAL A 122 -20.16 -6.46 6.38
N ASP A 123 -18.87 -6.34 6.68
CA ASP A 123 -18.36 -5.82 7.96
C ASP A 123 -17.27 -4.79 7.67
N SER A 124 -17.02 -3.86 8.58
CA SER A 124 -16.04 -2.80 8.40
C SER A 124 -15.16 -2.66 9.64
N LYS A 125 -13.88 -2.36 9.42
CA LYS A 125 -12.92 -2.13 10.49
C LYS A 125 -12.16 -0.83 10.24
N VAL A 126 -11.88 -0.09 11.30
CA VAL A 126 -11.01 1.09 11.26
C VAL A 126 -9.59 0.65 11.62
N LEU A 127 -8.63 0.98 10.77
CA LEU A 127 -7.22 0.61 10.95
C LEU A 127 -6.43 1.81 11.48
N SER A 128 -6.09 1.77 12.76
CA SER A 128 -5.47 2.89 13.50
C SER A 128 -3.97 2.75 13.74
N GLN A 129 -3.35 1.66 13.29
CA GLN A 129 -1.90 1.48 13.41
C GLN A 129 -1.28 1.41 12.01
N PRO A 130 -0.14 2.09 11.78
CA PRO A 130 0.54 2.02 10.48
C PRO A 130 1.25 0.68 10.30
N GLY A 131 1.46 0.31 9.04
CA GLY A 131 2.16 -0.90 8.66
C GLY A 131 1.30 -1.91 7.91
N PRO A 132 1.87 -3.08 7.60
CA PRO A 132 1.17 -4.14 6.88
C PRO A 132 0.25 -4.92 7.81
N TYR A 133 -0.96 -5.20 7.33
CA TYR A 133 -1.91 -6.13 7.92
C TYR A 133 -2.04 -7.37 7.04
N LEU A 134 -2.07 -8.53 7.67
CA LEU A 134 -2.37 -9.80 7.03
C LEU A 134 -3.87 -10.08 7.15
N LEU A 135 -4.47 -10.45 6.02
CA LEU A 135 -5.80 -11.04 5.93
C LEU A 135 -5.68 -12.54 5.75
N GLY A 136 -6.41 -13.30 6.54
CA GLY A 136 -6.56 -14.73 6.42
C GLY A 136 -8.03 -15.15 6.52
N CYS A 137 -8.31 -16.41 6.19
CA CYS A 137 -9.61 -17.01 6.46
C CYS A 137 -9.40 -18.31 7.28
N HIS A 138 -10.09 -18.41 8.43
CA HIS A 138 -9.97 -19.59 9.31
C HIS A 138 -10.50 -20.86 8.65
N ILE A 139 -11.54 -20.71 7.84
CA ILE A 139 -12.23 -21.83 7.17
C ILE A 139 -11.47 -22.25 5.90
N HIS A 140 -10.82 -21.30 5.23
CA HIS A 140 -10.15 -21.53 3.95
C HIS A 140 -8.68 -21.06 4.05
N GLY A 141 -7.80 -21.94 4.52
CA GLY A 141 -6.41 -21.63 4.87
C GLY A 141 -5.52 -21.13 3.71
N SER A 142 -5.97 -21.27 2.46
CA SER A 142 -5.26 -20.72 1.29
C SER A 142 -5.59 -19.25 1.01
N MET A 143 -6.65 -18.69 1.62
CA MET A 143 -7.02 -17.30 1.42
C MET A 143 -6.08 -16.37 2.16
N ARG A 144 -5.35 -15.57 1.41
CA ARG A 144 -4.47 -14.51 1.93
C ARG A 144 -4.67 -13.21 1.17
N GLY A 145 -4.58 -12.11 1.88
CA GLY A 145 -4.58 -10.76 1.35
C GLY A 145 -3.87 -9.83 2.31
N HIS A 146 -3.67 -8.58 1.91
CA HIS A 146 -2.93 -7.61 2.70
C HIS A 146 -3.59 -6.24 2.63
N VAL A 147 -3.54 -5.51 3.75
CA VAL A 147 -3.82 -4.08 3.79
C VAL A 147 -2.57 -3.40 4.31
N PHE A 148 -2.05 -2.45 3.55
CA PHE A 148 -0.96 -1.62 4.01
C PHE A 148 -1.50 -0.27 4.46
N VAL A 149 -1.37 0.03 5.74
CA VAL A 149 -1.75 1.31 6.34
C VAL A 149 -0.55 2.24 6.28
N ALA A 150 -0.60 3.22 5.39
CA ALA A 150 0.50 4.14 5.16
C ALA A 150 0.58 5.22 6.24
N ASP A 151 1.79 5.50 6.68
CA ASP A 151 2.16 6.58 7.59
C ASP A 151 2.60 7.87 6.86
N THR A 152 2.61 7.82 5.54
CA THR A 152 2.88 8.94 4.65
C THR A 152 1.76 9.09 3.63
N PRO A 153 1.41 10.31 3.20
CA PRO A 153 0.41 10.51 2.16
C PRO A 153 0.89 10.11 0.76
N TRP A 154 2.20 9.99 0.55
CA TRP A 154 2.78 9.50 -0.70
C TRP A 154 3.04 7.99 -0.61
N ALA A 155 1.95 7.23 -0.66
CA ALA A 155 1.98 5.78 -0.67
C ALA A 155 1.11 5.25 -1.80
N LYS A 156 1.61 4.29 -2.60
CA LYS A 156 0.89 3.74 -3.73
C LYS A 156 1.32 2.32 -4.05
N LEU A 157 0.37 1.52 -4.53
CA LEU A 157 0.61 0.17 -5.02
C LEU A 157 1.17 0.22 -6.46
N GLY A 158 2.20 -0.56 -6.73
CA GLY A 158 2.82 -0.72 -8.04
C GLY A 158 1.98 -1.57 -8.98
N GLY A 159 2.07 -1.24 -10.27
CA GLY A 159 1.45 -2.02 -11.33
C GLY A 159 2.25 -3.28 -11.71
N GLU A 160 1.76 -3.99 -12.72
CA GLU A 160 2.42 -5.20 -13.25
C GLU A 160 3.82 -4.91 -13.82
N ASP A 161 4.11 -3.69 -14.21
CA ASP A 161 5.42 -3.22 -14.68
C ASP A 161 6.37 -2.79 -13.55
N GLY A 162 5.97 -2.99 -12.29
CA GLY A 162 6.71 -2.58 -11.09
C GLY A 162 6.85 -1.07 -10.91
N LYS A 163 6.09 -0.26 -11.68
CA LYS A 163 6.19 1.20 -11.61
C LYS A 163 5.12 1.82 -10.74
N VAL A 164 5.53 2.90 -10.07
CA VAL A 164 4.66 3.79 -9.32
C VAL A 164 5.02 5.23 -9.67
N VAL A 165 4.00 6.02 -10.00
CA VAL A 165 4.13 7.48 -10.13
C VAL A 165 3.47 8.13 -8.94
N LEU A 166 4.25 8.80 -8.13
CA LEU A 166 3.81 9.60 -6.98
C LEU A 166 3.85 11.07 -7.39
N GLN A 167 2.72 11.74 -7.26
CA GLN A 167 2.53 13.10 -7.73
C GLN A 167 2.59 14.11 -6.59
N GLY A 168 2.99 15.31 -6.92
CA GLY A 168 2.89 16.42 -6.00
C GLY A 168 3.86 16.38 -4.83
N LEU A 169 5.03 15.74 -4.99
CA LEU A 169 6.08 15.80 -3.97
C LEU A 169 6.74 17.18 -3.98
N PRO A 170 7.06 17.74 -2.80
CA PRO A 170 7.90 18.91 -2.74
C PRO A 170 9.30 18.58 -3.25
N GLU A 171 9.92 19.54 -3.95
CA GLU A 171 11.32 19.44 -4.34
C GLU A 171 12.23 19.33 -3.13
N GLY A 172 13.28 18.52 -3.25
CA GLY A 172 14.25 18.33 -2.18
C GLY A 172 14.55 16.88 -1.88
N PRO A 173 15.23 16.64 -0.76
CA PRO A 173 15.58 15.29 -0.34
C PRO A 173 14.36 14.51 0.11
N ALA A 174 14.28 13.25 -0.31
CA ALA A 174 13.25 12.31 0.08
C ALA A 174 13.84 10.91 0.29
N ARG A 175 13.06 10.03 0.91
CA ARG A 175 13.41 8.62 1.10
C ARG A 175 12.29 7.74 0.57
N VAL A 176 12.65 6.76 -0.24
CA VAL A 176 11.75 5.75 -0.78
C VAL A 176 11.85 4.50 0.09
N ARG A 177 10.73 4.04 0.61
CA ARG A 177 10.56 2.75 1.31
C ARG A 177 9.73 1.83 0.43
N ILE A 178 10.10 0.55 0.41
CA ILE A 178 9.37 -0.49 -0.33
C ILE A 178 8.86 -1.53 0.66
N TRP A 179 7.62 -1.93 0.48
CA TRP A 179 7.05 -3.11 1.11
C TRP A 179 6.45 -4.04 0.06
N HIS A 180 6.53 -5.32 0.30
CA HIS A 180 5.91 -6.34 -0.53
C HIS A 180 5.49 -7.54 0.32
N ALA A 181 4.39 -8.20 -0.06
CA ALA A 181 3.83 -9.33 0.69
C ALA A 181 4.80 -10.51 0.86
N ASP A 182 5.69 -10.71 -0.09
CA ASP A 182 6.69 -11.81 -0.09
C ASP A 182 8.05 -11.38 0.51
N GLN A 183 8.18 -10.17 1.06
CA GLN A 183 9.44 -9.79 1.70
C GLN A 183 9.62 -10.50 3.04
N LEU A 184 10.84 -10.95 3.30
CA LEU A 184 11.20 -11.62 4.56
C LEU A 184 11.77 -10.65 5.59
N VAL A 185 12.40 -9.58 5.12
CA VAL A 185 13.00 -8.52 5.95
C VAL A 185 12.75 -7.17 5.31
N ASP A 186 12.69 -6.14 6.13
CA ASP A 186 12.55 -4.78 5.62
C ASP A 186 13.82 -4.32 4.90
N GLY A 187 13.65 -3.73 3.72
CA GLY A 187 14.73 -3.10 2.99
C GLY A 187 15.09 -1.74 3.59
N ALA A 188 16.36 -1.33 3.45
CA ALA A 188 16.77 0.02 3.83
C ALA A 188 16.10 1.07 2.94
N PRO A 189 15.67 2.22 3.48
CA PRO A 189 15.17 3.33 2.69
C PRO A 189 16.21 3.84 1.69
N VAL A 190 15.78 4.13 0.46
CA VAL A 190 16.63 4.67 -0.61
C VAL A 190 16.50 6.19 -0.65
N ALA A 191 17.63 6.89 -0.50
CA ALA A 191 17.65 8.35 -0.62
C ALA A 191 17.48 8.76 -2.09
N VAL A 192 16.62 9.76 -2.33
CA VAL A 192 16.38 10.34 -3.66
C VAL A 192 16.31 11.85 -3.55
N GLN A 193 16.63 12.54 -4.66
CA GLN A 193 16.44 13.98 -4.79
C GLN A 193 15.28 14.24 -5.75
N VAL A 194 14.21 14.86 -5.27
CA VAL A 194 13.07 15.29 -6.09
C VAL A 194 13.40 16.64 -6.71
N THR A 195 13.26 16.76 -8.02
CA THR A 195 13.56 17.98 -8.78
C THR A 195 12.32 18.50 -9.51
N ALA A 196 12.26 19.80 -9.82
CA ALA A 196 11.13 20.48 -10.47
C ALA A 196 10.64 19.79 -11.77
N GLY A 197 11.55 19.24 -12.54
CA GLY A 197 11.23 18.54 -13.78
C GLY A 197 10.73 17.10 -13.60
N GLY A 198 10.52 16.68 -12.36
CA GLY A 198 10.27 15.29 -12.02
C GLY A 198 11.56 14.49 -11.82
N SER A 199 11.44 13.35 -11.18
CA SER A 199 12.56 12.44 -10.90
C SER A 199 12.16 11.00 -11.15
N ALA A 200 13.14 10.15 -11.49
CA ALA A 200 12.94 8.73 -11.64
C ALA A 200 14.05 7.96 -10.91
N VAL A 201 13.65 6.88 -10.24
CA VAL A 201 14.58 5.99 -9.53
C VAL A 201 14.19 4.53 -9.72
N SER A 202 15.18 3.67 -9.92
CA SER A 202 15.01 2.21 -9.86
C SER A 202 15.50 1.72 -8.52
N VAL A 203 14.64 0.97 -7.81
CA VAL A 203 14.93 0.43 -6.48
C VAL A 203 15.05 -1.09 -6.58
N PRO A 204 16.29 -1.63 -6.59
CA PRO A 204 16.48 -3.07 -6.52
C PRO A 204 16.16 -3.57 -5.11
N THR A 205 15.51 -4.73 -5.04
CA THR A 205 15.16 -5.37 -3.77
C THR A 205 15.76 -6.77 -3.68
N GLN A 206 15.75 -7.37 -2.48
CA GLN A 206 16.08 -8.79 -2.29
C GLN A 206 14.85 -9.70 -2.34
N ILE A 207 13.71 -9.19 -2.82
CA ILE A 207 12.45 -9.91 -2.85
C ILE A 207 12.45 -10.86 -4.04
N SER A 208 12.08 -12.11 -3.78
CA SER A 208 11.78 -13.10 -4.80
C SER A 208 10.29 -13.39 -4.72
N PRO A 209 9.46 -12.81 -5.60
CA PRO A 209 8.01 -12.98 -5.52
C PRO A 209 7.65 -14.46 -5.68
N ALA A 210 6.71 -14.91 -4.85
CA ALA A 210 6.15 -16.25 -4.99
C ALA A 210 5.52 -16.39 -6.39
N ARG A 211 5.70 -17.55 -7.01
CA ARG A 211 5.06 -17.81 -8.30
C ARG A 211 3.54 -17.67 -8.13
N LYS A 212 2.92 -16.77 -8.88
CA LYS A 212 1.45 -16.67 -8.92
C LYS A 212 0.93 -18.09 -9.28
N LYS A 213 0.18 -18.72 -8.36
CA LYS A 213 -0.49 -19.99 -8.68
C LYS A 213 -1.41 -19.72 -9.86
N ARG A 214 -1.21 -20.43 -10.97
CA ARG A 214 -2.13 -20.37 -12.10
C ARG A 214 -3.53 -20.74 -11.64
N PRO A 215 -4.57 -20.10 -12.19
CA PRO A 215 -5.95 -20.52 -11.92
C PRO A 215 -6.11 -22.02 -12.22
N ALA A 216 -6.74 -22.75 -11.35
CA ALA A 216 -7.15 -24.12 -11.64
C ALA A 216 -8.08 -24.07 -12.87
N GLY A 217 -7.70 -24.71 -13.97
CA GLY A 217 -8.46 -24.71 -15.21
C GLY A 217 -7.71 -24.24 -16.45
N ASP A 218 -6.39 -24.05 -16.40
CA ASP A 218 -5.59 -23.78 -17.60
C ASP A 218 -5.48 -25.09 -18.43
N PRO A 219 -6.07 -25.18 -19.65
CA PRO A 219 -6.15 -26.40 -20.44
C PRO A 219 -4.81 -26.90 -20.98
N TYR A 220 -3.72 -26.18 -20.78
CA TYR A 220 -2.38 -26.56 -21.27
C TYR A 220 -1.55 -27.42 -20.33
N PHE A 221 -2.07 -27.81 -19.15
CA PHE A 221 -1.39 -28.72 -18.21
C PHE A 221 -2.39 -29.75 -17.62
N GLY A 222 -2.94 -30.59 -18.48
CA GLY A 222 -3.51 -31.88 -18.11
C GLY A 222 -2.42 -32.93 -18.30
N GLY A 223 -1.95 -33.51 -17.18
CA GLY A 223 -1.01 -34.60 -17.13
C GLY A 223 -0.83 -35.03 -15.69
#